data_9672470fd1ad645fa67802b2a1c54843
#
_entry.id   9672470fd1ad645fa67802b2a1c54843
#
_cell.length_a   1.000
_cell.length_b   1.000
_cell.length_c   1.000
_cell.angle_alpha   90.00
_cell.angle_beta   90.00
_cell.angle_gamma   90.00
#
_symmetry.space_group_name_H-M   'P 1'
#
loop_
_entity.id
_entity.type
_entity.pdbx_description
1 polymer ?
#
loop_
_entity_poly.entity_id
_entity_poly.type
_entity_poly.pdbx_seq_one_letter_code
_entity_poly.pdbx_strand_id
1 'polypeptide(L)'
;MNRRSFLSQSATCGAHVLTLACFAPNLLKNAFAAQDTDKVVVEEKWGRLEKVHEGVWGLVSTPFETKDFTTVCNGGIIKGDKGVVVVESFNQKEGAVWMAEQAKRLAGSYPTDIVSTHYHGDHTGGHLGFYQDDRNPRLWLTESTKTAAEKSFKARRMKDNDFKNVVDIDAKEGATIDLGNRSVKLIPRSGHTASDVTIELVEPKVVWCGDLFFNRMFPNYTDAIPSKLNTYVDSIIEAKDVTYIPGHGPLADLEALKKYKMFLAHIEEKVTAAFKAGKSIKEETKDFKMIDSLSEWMVWSPNNATKAYEAWYRELENAKQEN
;
A
#
# COMPACT_ATOMS: atom_id res chain seq x y z
N MET A 1 -5.21 3.56 34.70
CA MET A 1 -5.42 4.62 33.69
C MET A 1 -6.90 4.95 33.64
N ASN A 2 -7.26 6.22 33.80
CA ASN A 2 -8.65 6.64 34.02
C ASN A 2 -9.35 6.89 32.66
N ARG A 3 -10.62 6.52 32.52
CA ARG A 3 -11.44 6.67 31.30
C ARG A 3 -11.40 8.08 30.67
N ARG A 4 -11.13 9.11 31.45
CA ARG A 4 -11.00 10.50 30.97
C ARG A 4 -9.74 10.76 30.16
N SER A 5 -8.61 10.07 30.43
CA SER A 5 -7.37 10.26 29.67
C SER A 5 -7.42 9.57 28.29
N PHE A 6 -8.21 8.49 28.17
CA PHE A 6 -8.41 7.80 26.89
C PHE A 6 -9.24 8.63 25.90
N LEU A 7 -10.29 9.28 26.40
CA LEU A 7 -11.15 10.13 25.57
C LEU A 7 -10.47 11.44 25.12
N SER A 8 -9.53 11.98 25.91
CA SER A 8 -8.80 13.19 25.52
C SER A 8 -7.74 12.92 24.44
N GLN A 9 -7.11 11.73 24.42
CA GLN A 9 -6.16 11.35 23.36
C GLN A 9 -6.87 10.97 22.04
N SER A 10 -8.06 10.38 22.13
CA SER A 10 -8.88 10.10 20.94
C SER A 10 -9.47 11.37 20.30
N ALA A 11 -9.77 12.39 21.10
CA ALA A 11 -10.26 13.67 20.62
C ALA A 11 -9.17 14.52 19.94
N THR A 12 -7.90 14.40 20.37
CA THR A 12 -6.80 15.15 19.78
C THR A 12 -6.40 14.60 18.40
N CYS A 13 -6.47 13.29 18.16
CA CYS A 13 -6.25 12.73 16.82
C CYS A 13 -7.39 13.10 15.84
N GLY A 14 -8.66 13.12 16.30
CA GLY A 14 -9.79 13.49 15.45
C GLY A 14 -9.84 14.98 15.06
N ALA A 15 -9.39 15.87 15.96
CA ALA A 15 -9.46 17.32 15.73
C ALA A 15 -8.43 17.82 14.71
N HIS A 16 -7.25 17.19 14.59
CA HIS A 16 -6.22 17.60 13.62
C HIS A 16 -6.52 17.15 12.18
N VAL A 17 -7.24 16.04 12.00
CA VAL A 17 -7.71 15.62 10.68
C VAL A 17 -8.86 16.50 10.17
N LEU A 18 -9.71 16.99 11.07
CA LEU A 18 -10.82 17.89 10.72
C LEU A 18 -10.39 19.28 10.26
N THR A 19 -9.28 19.81 10.76
CA THR A 19 -8.82 21.17 10.40
C THR A 19 -8.20 21.25 8.99
N LEU A 20 -7.51 20.20 8.51
CA LEU A 20 -6.96 20.17 7.15
C LEU A 20 -8.03 19.91 6.07
N ALA A 21 -9.06 19.10 6.38
CA ALA A 21 -10.16 18.84 5.45
C ALA A 21 -11.07 20.06 5.21
N CYS A 22 -11.08 21.04 6.12
CA CYS A 22 -11.89 22.27 5.96
C CYS A 22 -11.24 23.33 5.08
N PHE A 23 -9.90 23.27 4.85
CA PHE A 23 -9.18 24.33 4.12
C PHE A 23 -8.83 23.98 2.66
N ALA A 24 -9.02 22.76 2.18
CA ALA A 24 -8.69 22.40 0.81
C ALA A 24 -9.63 21.33 0.18
N PRO A 25 -10.95 21.50 0.18
CA PRO A 25 -11.85 20.51 -0.43
C PRO A 25 -11.64 20.36 -1.95
N ASN A 26 -11.07 21.35 -2.61
CA ASN A 26 -10.79 21.30 -4.05
C ASN A 26 -9.44 20.66 -4.40
N LEU A 27 -8.46 20.66 -3.49
CA LEU A 27 -7.17 19.97 -3.71
C LEU A 27 -7.34 18.46 -3.68
N LEU A 28 -8.18 17.93 -2.80
CA LEU A 28 -8.50 16.50 -2.75
C LEU A 28 -9.20 16.02 -4.02
N LYS A 29 -10.14 16.81 -4.56
CA LYS A 29 -10.81 16.47 -5.81
C LYS A 29 -9.87 16.43 -7.02
N ASN A 30 -8.89 17.32 -7.09
CA ASN A 30 -7.96 17.41 -8.22
C ASN A 30 -6.84 16.34 -8.17
N ALA A 31 -6.44 15.89 -6.97
CA ALA A 31 -5.41 14.85 -6.82
C ALA A 31 -5.83 13.50 -7.46
N PHE A 32 -7.14 13.23 -7.51
CA PHE A 32 -7.71 11.98 -8.04
C PHE A 32 -8.56 12.18 -9.32
N ALA A 33 -8.66 13.39 -9.85
CA ALA A 33 -9.61 13.78 -10.88
C ALA A 33 -9.28 13.37 -12.34
N ALA A 34 -8.21 12.62 -12.59
CA ALA A 34 -7.95 12.05 -13.92
C ALA A 34 -8.50 10.61 -13.98
N GLN A 35 -9.82 10.46 -14.02
CA GLN A 35 -10.47 9.15 -14.14
C GLN A 35 -10.89 8.90 -15.58
N ASP A 36 -10.47 7.77 -16.11
CA ASP A 36 -11.12 7.14 -17.26
C ASP A 36 -12.35 6.37 -16.74
N THR A 37 -13.48 7.06 -16.66
CA THR A 37 -14.74 6.54 -16.10
C THR A 37 -15.24 5.30 -16.85
N ASP A 38 -14.81 5.10 -18.08
CA ASP A 38 -15.21 3.94 -18.90
C ASP A 38 -14.59 2.63 -18.41
N LYS A 39 -13.55 2.71 -17.58
CA LYS A 39 -12.90 1.54 -16.97
C LYS A 39 -13.50 1.11 -15.63
N VAL A 40 -14.25 1.98 -14.96
CA VAL A 40 -14.86 1.67 -13.67
C VAL A 40 -15.98 0.65 -13.85
N VAL A 41 -15.84 -0.51 -13.20
CA VAL A 41 -16.83 -1.61 -13.29
C VAL A 41 -17.67 -1.78 -12.04
N VAL A 42 -17.17 -1.26 -10.90
CA VAL A 42 -17.86 -1.22 -9.61
C VAL A 42 -17.35 -0.02 -8.84
N GLU A 43 -18.24 0.69 -8.17
CA GLU A 43 -17.91 1.81 -7.30
C GLU A 43 -18.66 1.69 -5.96
N GLU A 44 -17.94 1.93 -4.88
CA GLU A 44 -18.42 1.94 -3.51
C GLU A 44 -17.85 3.17 -2.78
N LYS A 45 -18.33 3.43 -1.56
CA LYS A 45 -17.84 4.56 -0.76
C LYS A 45 -16.34 4.50 -0.49
N TRP A 46 -15.79 3.30 -0.33
CA TRP A 46 -14.39 3.07 0.03
C TRP A 46 -13.45 2.90 -1.16
N GLY A 47 -13.98 2.81 -2.37
CA GLY A 47 -13.14 2.63 -3.55
C GLY A 47 -13.90 2.13 -4.76
N ARG A 48 -13.18 1.98 -5.86
CA ARG A 48 -13.72 1.51 -7.13
C ARG A 48 -12.82 0.46 -7.76
N LEU A 49 -13.44 -0.52 -8.43
CA LEU A 49 -12.73 -1.47 -9.29
C LEU A 49 -12.67 -0.95 -10.71
N GLU A 50 -11.47 -0.89 -11.25
CA GLU A 50 -11.20 -0.50 -12.63
C GLU A 50 -10.74 -1.72 -13.44
N LYS A 51 -11.32 -1.95 -14.63
CA LYS A 51 -10.84 -2.97 -15.54
C LYS A 51 -9.50 -2.54 -16.11
N VAL A 52 -8.44 -3.27 -15.80
CA VAL A 52 -7.08 -3.02 -16.31
C VAL A 52 -6.87 -3.75 -17.63
N HIS A 53 -7.22 -5.03 -17.66
CA HIS A 53 -7.19 -5.89 -18.85
C HIS A 53 -8.29 -6.95 -18.77
N GLU A 54 -8.40 -7.78 -19.79
CA GLU A 54 -9.33 -8.92 -19.74
C GLU A 54 -8.93 -9.88 -18.62
N GLY A 55 -9.86 -10.09 -17.69
CA GLY A 55 -9.64 -10.91 -16.50
C GLY A 55 -8.71 -10.29 -15.43
N VAL A 56 -8.44 -8.98 -15.50
CA VAL A 56 -7.62 -8.26 -14.52
C VAL A 56 -8.27 -6.95 -14.12
N TRP A 57 -8.47 -6.75 -12.82
CA TRP A 57 -9.06 -5.54 -12.24
C TRP A 57 -8.20 -5.02 -11.11
N GLY A 58 -8.02 -3.70 -11.07
CA GLY A 58 -7.37 -2.98 -9.97
C GLY A 58 -8.40 -2.31 -9.06
N LEU A 59 -8.25 -2.44 -7.75
CA LEU A 59 -8.98 -1.64 -6.78
C LEU A 59 -8.20 -0.34 -6.53
N VAL A 60 -8.88 0.78 -6.63
CA VAL A 60 -8.42 2.09 -6.15
C VAL A 60 -9.25 2.46 -4.93
N SER A 61 -8.63 2.46 -3.77
CA SER A 61 -9.26 2.86 -2.51
C SER A 61 -9.26 4.38 -2.32
N THR A 62 -10.33 4.91 -1.71
CA THR A 62 -10.56 6.35 -1.55
C THR A 62 -10.79 6.77 -0.09
N PRO A 63 -9.97 6.32 0.89
CA PRO A 63 -10.26 6.52 2.32
C PRO A 63 -10.20 7.98 2.73
N PHE A 64 -9.37 8.79 2.10
CA PHE A 64 -9.20 10.19 2.46
C PHE A 64 -10.28 11.09 1.87
N GLU A 65 -10.84 10.72 0.72
CA GLU A 65 -11.92 11.43 0.05
C GLU A 65 -13.26 11.22 0.77
N THR A 66 -13.55 9.99 1.12
CA THR A 66 -14.85 9.56 1.63
C THR A 66 -14.88 9.39 3.14
N LYS A 67 -13.71 9.33 3.81
CA LYS A 67 -13.54 8.99 5.23
C LYS A 67 -14.07 7.59 5.56
N ASP A 68 -14.05 6.70 4.59
CA ASP A 68 -14.39 5.30 4.75
C ASP A 68 -13.11 4.46 4.69
N PHE A 69 -12.83 3.71 5.75
CA PHE A 69 -11.60 2.95 5.95
C PHE A 69 -11.83 1.44 5.80
N THR A 70 -12.80 1.05 5.00
CA THR A 70 -13.12 -0.37 4.77
C THR A 70 -12.00 -1.10 4.06
N THR A 71 -11.46 -0.55 2.98
CA THR A 71 -10.32 -1.13 2.24
C THR A 71 -9.00 -0.47 2.59
N VAL A 72 -8.87 0.84 2.49
CA VAL A 72 -7.72 1.71 2.71
C VAL A 72 -6.62 1.56 1.66
N CYS A 73 -6.06 0.35 1.48
CA CYS A 73 -5.08 0.08 0.43
C CYS A 73 -5.76 -0.28 -0.90
N ASN A 74 -5.02 -0.09 -1.98
CA ASN A 74 -5.39 -0.65 -3.28
C ASN A 74 -5.19 -2.17 -3.28
N GLY A 75 -5.69 -2.82 -4.33
CA GLY A 75 -5.55 -4.27 -4.49
C GLY A 75 -6.01 -4.70 -5.88
N GLY A 76 -6.52 -5.92 -6.01
CA GLY A 76 -7.03 -6.33 -7.31
C GLY A 76 -7.53 -7.76 -7.40
N ILE A 77 -8.02 -8.10 -8.58
CA ILE A 77 -8.53 -9.44 -8.93
C ILE A 77 -7.84 -9.89 -10.21
N ILE A 78 -7.33 -11.11 -10.20
CA ILE A 78 -6.69 -11.75 -11.36
C ILE A 78 -7.40 -13.06 -11.62
N LYS A 79 -8.08 -13.17 -12.76
CA LYS A 79 -8.77 -14.38 -13.21
C LYS A 79 -7.83 -15.23 -14.08
N GLY A 80 -7.83 -16.53 -13.85
CA GLY A 80 -7.28 -17.52 -14.76
C GLY A 80 -8.21 -18.74 -14.92
N ASP A 81 -7.78 -19.72 -15.69
CA ASP A 81 -8.58 -20.92 -15.97
C ASP A 81 -8.68 -21.86 -14.78
N LYS A 82 -7.65 -21.88 -13.90
CA LYS A 82 -7.56 -22.77 -12.73
C LYS A 82 -7.94 -22.09 -11.42
N GLY A 83 -8.16 -20.76 -11.40
CA GLY A 83 -8.47 -20.06 -10.18
C GLY A 83 -8.49 -18.56 -10.31
N VAL A 84 -8.70 -17.91 -9.16
CA VAL A 84 -8.75 -16.46 -9.02
C VAL A 84 -7.84 -16.03 -7.88
N VAL A 85 -6.92 -15.11 -8.15
CA VAL A 85 -6.11 -14.43 -7.14
C VAL A 85 -6.76 -13.10 -6.77
N VAL A 86 -6.86 -12.83 -5.47
CA VAL A 86 -7.10 -11.48 -4.94
C VAL A 86 -5.81 -10.96 -4.35
N VAL A 87 -5.43 -9.76 -4.73
CA VAL A 87 -4.31 -9.03 -4.15
C VAL A 87 -4.82 -8.14 -3.04
N GLU A 88 -4.21 -8.25 -1.87
CA GLU A 88 -4.46 -7.63 -0.56
C GLU A 88 -5.64 -8.21 0.23
N SER A 89 -5.49 -8.08 1.54
CA SER A 89 -6.50 -8.51 2.51
C SER A 89 -7.24 -7.34 3.17
N PHE A 90 -6.89 -6.10 2.83
CA PHE A 90 -7.54 -4.86 3.23
C PHE A 90 -7.55 -4.59 4.75
N ASN A 91 -8.06 -3.42 5.13
CA ASN A 91 -8.09 -2.96 6.52
C ASN A 91 -9.15 -3.67 7.36
N GLN A 92 -10.35 -3.88 6.82
CA GLN A 92 -11.48 -4.47 7.54
C GLN A 92 -11.98 -5.73 6.85
N LYS A 93 -12.58 -6.61 7.66
CA LYS A 93 -13.17 -7.86 7.20
C LYS A 93 -14.22 -7.63 6.08
N GLU A 94 -14.97 -6.57 6.19
CA GLU A 94 -16.02 -6.17 5.24
C GLU A 94 -15.44 -5.89 3.85
N GLY A 95 -14.24 -5.28 3.77
CA GLY A 95 -13.53 -5.06 2.52
C GLY A 95 -13.13 -6.36 1.84
N ALA A 96 -12.62 -7.32 2.59
CA ALA A 96 -12.27 -8.65 2.08
C ALA A 96 -13.50 -9.45 1.64
N VAL A 97 -14.61 -9.40 2.41
CA VAL A 97 -15.88 -10.01 2.01
C VAL A 97 -16.36 -9.43 0.69
N TRP A 98 -16.41 -8.11 0.60
CA TRP A 98 -16.82 -7.42 -0.63
C TRP A 98 -15.95 -7.80 -1.82
N MET A 99 -14.64 -7.82 -1.65
CA MET A 99 -13.71 -8.18 -2.72
C MET A 99 -13.91 -9.64 -3.17
N ALA A 100 -14.19 -10.58 -2.25
CA ALA A 100 -14.51 -11.96 -2.59
C ALA A 100 -15.78 -12.06 -3.43
N GLU A 101 -16.81 -11.28 -3.09
CA GLU A 101 -18.05 -11.22 -3.88
C GLU A 101 -17.82 -10.59 -5.27
N GLN A 102 -16.97 -9.56 -5.37
CA GLN A 102 -16.61 -8.99 -6.67
C GLN A 102 -15.81 -10.00 -7.52
N ALA A 103 -14.88 -10.76 -6.91
CA ALA A 103 -14.19 -11.84 -7.59
C ALA A 103 -15.17 -12.87 -8.17
N LYS A 104 -16.14 -13.31 -7.35
CA LYS A 104 -17.21 -14.21 -7.81
C LYS A 104 -18.00 -13.62 -8.97
N ARG A 105 -18.39 -12.36 -8.89
CA ARG A 105 -19.19 -11.68 -9.91
C ARG A 105 -18.43 -11.46 -11.22
N LEU A 106 -17.17 -10.99 -11.15
CA LEU A 106 -16.38 -10.57 -12.31
C LEU A 106 -15.58 -11.73 -12.92
N ALA A 107 -15.02 -12.61 -12.08
CA ALA A 107 -14.18 -13.72 -12.53
C ALA A 107 -14.92 -15.06 -12.62
N GLY A 108 -16.12 -15.17 -12.03
CA GLY A 108 -16.97 -16.36 -12.08
C GLY A 108 -16.79 -17.31 -10.90
N SER A 109 -15.76 -17.14 -10.05
CA SER A 109 -15.52 -17.93 -8.85
C SER A 109 -15.01 -17.07 -7.69
N TYR A 110 -15.19 -17.58 -6.46
CA TYR A 110 -14.50 -17.03 -5.30
C TYR A 110 -12.99 -17.19 -5.43
N PRO A 111 -12.20 -16.37 -4.71
CA PRO A 111 -10.75 -16.47 -4.72
C PRO A 111 -10.27 -17.86 -4.30
N THR A 112 -9.34 -18.42 -5.05
CA THR A 112 -8.57 -19.62 -4.66
C THR A 112 -7.32 -19.24 -3.90
N ASP A 113 -6.84 -18.03 -4.13
CA ASP A 113 -5.59 -17.50 -3.61
C ASP A 113 -5.74 -16.03 -3.21
N ILE A 114 -5.16 -15.68 -2.09
CA ILE A 114 -5.02 -14.32 -1.58
C ILE A 114 -3.53 -14.04 -1.41
N VAL A 115 -3.08 -12.86 -1.77
CA VAL A 115 -1.69 -12.43 -1.57
C VAL A 115 -1.69 -11.10 -0.84
N SER A 116 -1.04 -10.98 0.32
CA SER A 116 -0.79 -9.68 0.95
C SER A 116 0.65 -9.26 0.76
N THR A 117 0.86 -8.00 0.35
CA THR A 117 2.21 -7.50 -0.02
C THR A 117 3.14 -7.34 1.16
N HIS A 118 2.63 -6.92 2.31
CA HIS A 118 3.41 -6.70 3.54
C HIS A 118 2.50 -6.70 4.78
N TYR A 119 3.09 -6.50 5.97
CA TYR A 119 2.41 -6.76 7.25
C TYR A 119 1.51 -5.64 7.77
N HIS A 120 1.45 -4.45 7.18
CA HIS A 120 0.62 -3.37 7.70
C HIS A 120 -0.86 -3.74 7.72
N GLY A 121 -1.58 -3.14 8.67
CA GLY A 121 -2.94 -3.58 8.99
C GLY A 121 -3.95 -3.35 7.89
N ASP A 122 -3.76 -2.35 7.04
CA ASP A 122 -4.59 -2.08 5.88
C ASP A 122 -4.37 -3.05 4.71
N HIS A 123 -3.28 -3.85 4.75
CA HIS A 123 -2.97 -4.92 3.80
C HIS A 123 -3.26 -6.32 4.35
N THR A 124 -3.43 -6.47 5.67
CA THR A 124 -3.59 -7.78 6.31
C THR A 124 -4.80 -7.91 7.22
N GLY A 125 -5.38 -6.80 7.71
CA GLY A 125 -6.35 -6.80 8.81
C GLY A 125 -7.67 -7.51 8.51
N GLY A 126 -8.13 -7.45 7.27
CA GLY A 126 -9.42 -7.99 6.83
C GLY A 126 -9.41 -9.46 6.40
N HIS A 127 -8.25 -10.14 6.40
CA HIS A 127 -8.06 -11.46 5.77
C HIS A 127 -9.14 -12.51 6.12
N LEU A 128 -9.68 -12.49 7.35
CA LEU A 128 -10.73 -13.44 7.76
C LEU A 128 -12.04 -13.30 6.96
N GLY A 129 -12.24 -12.19 6.25
CA GLY A 129 -13.39 -12.00 5.37
C GLY A 129 -13.43 -12.96 4.19
N PHE A 130 -12.30 -13.53 3.79
CA PHE A 130 -12.24 -14.51 2.71
C PHE A 130 -12.65 -15.93 3.12
N TYR A 131 -12.70 -16.22 4.43
CA TYR A 131 -12.97 -17.57 4.98
C TYR A 131 -14.41 -17.71 5.50
N GLN A 132 -15.39 -17.27 4.69
CA GLN A 132 -16.81 -17.45 5.00
C GLN A 132 -17.39 -18.61 4.19
N ASP A 133 -18.48 -19.19 4.66
CA ASP A 133 -19.28 -20.19 3.94
C ASP A 133 -18.44 -21.35 3.40
N ASP A 134 -17.61 -21.96 4.26
CA ASP A 134 -16.68 -23.05 3.92
C ASP A 134 -15.59 -22.72 2.89
N ARG A 135 -15.44 -21.46 2.52
CA ARG A 135 -14.33 -20.99 1.68
C ARG A 135 -13.00 -21.13 2.42
N ASN A 136 -12.00 -21.65 1.74
CA ASN A 136 -10.67 -21.85 2.31
C ASN A 136 -9.57 -21.52 1.29
N PRO A 137 -9.49 -20.27 0.80
CA PRO A 137 -8.42 -19.86 -0.12
C PRO A 137 -7.05 -20.00 0.54
N ARG A 138 -6.01 -20.20 -0.27
CA ARG A 138 -4.61 -20.12 0.19
C ARG A 138 -4.25 -18.67 0.43
N LEU A 139 -3.65 -18.36 1.57
CA LEU A 139 -3.12 -17.03 1.88
C LEU A 139 -1.60 -17.04 1.75
N TRP A 140 -1.08 -16.32 0.78
CA TRP A 140 0.34 -16.23 0.48
C TRP A 140 0.97 -15.05 1.23
N LEU A 141 1.92 -15.34 2.10
CA LEU A 141 2.69 -14.39 2.92
C LEU A 141 4.13 -14.87 3.00
N THR A 142 5.07 -13.95 3.20
CA THR A 142 6.38 -14.36 3.72
C THR A 142 6.25 -14.66 5.22
N GLU A 143 7.10 -15.53 5.78
CA GLU A 143 7.11 -15.82 7.22
C GLU A 143 7.37 -14.53 8.03
N SER A 144 8.21 -13.62 7.52
CA SER A 144 8.46 -12.33 8.17
C SER A 144 7.22 -11.44 8.21
N THR A 145 6.46 -11.38 7.11
CA THR A 145 5.18 -10.64 7.05
C THR A 145 4.17 -11.23 8.03
N LYS A 146 4.03 -12.55 8.06
CA LYS A 146 3.13 -13.25 9.00
C LYS A 146 3.47 -12.92 10.45
N THR A 147 4.73 -13.11 10.84
CA THR A 147 5.21 -12.86 12.21
C THR A 147 4.99 -11.40 12.64
N ALA A 148 5.30 -10.43 11.76
CA ALA A 148 5.12 -9.01 12.05
C ALA A 148 3.63 -8.63 12.16
N ALA A 149 2.77 -9.15 11.30
CA ALA A 149 1.33 -8.92 11.35
C ALA A 149 0.71 -9.50 12.62
N GLU A 150 1.03 -10.74 13.01
CA GLU A 150 0.56 -11.38 14.24
C GLU A 150 0.98 -10.58 15.49
N LYS A 151 2.21 -10.07 15.51
CA LYS A 151 2.68 -9.17 16.56
C LYS A 151 1.86 -7.87 16.62
N SER A 152 1.56 -7.28 15.47
CA SER A 152 0.73 -6.08 15.35
C SER A 152 -0.70 -6.34 15.82
N PHE A 153 -1.31 -7.48 15.45
CA PHE A 153 -2.65 -7.86 15.88
C PHE A 153 -2.74 -8.03 17.40
N LYS A 154 -1.76 -8.70 18.01
CA LYS A 154 -1.67 -8.82 19.47
C LYS A 154 -1.56 -7.45 20.16
N ALA A 155 -0.72 -6.55 19.65
CA ALA A 155 -0.55 -5.20 20.17
C ALA A 155 -1.86 -4.38 20.10
N ARG A 156 -2.64 -4.54 19.03
CA ARG A 156 -3.95 -3.91 18.82
C ARG A 156 -5.09 -4.63 19.54
N ARG A 157 -4.81 -5.73 20.24
CA ARG A 157 -5.82 -6.57 20.92
C ARG A 157 -6.90 -7.09 19.98
N MET A 158 -6.55 -7.37 18.73
CA MET A 158 -7.41 -8.05 17.77
C MET A 158 -7.46 -9.53 18.17
N LYS A 159 -8.61 -9.95 18.71
CA LYS A 159 -8.84 -11.35 19.09
C LYS A 159 -9.25 -12.13 17.86
N ASP A 160 -8.89 -13.42 17.86
CA ASP A 160 -9.33 -14.41 16.85
C ASP A 160 -8.94 -13.99 15.40
N ASN A 161 -7.81 -13.28 15.25
CA ASN A 161 -7.30 -12.83 13.96
C ASN A 161 -6.09 -13.66 13.50
N ASP A 162 -6.11 -14.96 13.76
CA ASP A 162 -5.05 -15.88 13.31
C ASP A 162 -5.17 -16.14 11.81
N PHE A 163 -4.03 -16.14 11.13
CA PHE A 163 -3.98 -16.48 9.71
C PHE A 163 -4.35 -17.94 9.46
N LYS A 164 -5.11 -18.18 8.40
CA LYS A 164 -5.56 -19.51 7.98
C LYS A 164 -4.97 -19.89 6.64
N ASN A 165 -4.75 -21.19 6.44
CA ASN A 165 -4.29 -21.78 5.18
C ASN A 165 -3.13 -21.01 4.51
N VAL A 166 -2.12 -20.67 5.33
CA VAL A 166 -0.96 -19.89 4.88
C VAL A 166 -0.06 -20.74 4.00
N VAL A 167 0.36 -20.17 2.89
CA VAL A 167 1.42 -20.67 2.02
C VAL A 167 2.58 -19.70 2.09
N ASP A 168 3.77 -20.21 2.40
CA ASP A 168 4.97 -19.38 2.51
C ASP A 168 5.46 -18.92 1.14
N ILE A 169 5.80 -17.64 1.05
CA ILE A 169 6.54 -17.06 -0.06
C ILE A 169 8.01 -17.08 0.34
N ASP A 170 8.83 -17.89 -0.31
CA ASP A 170 10.27 -17.94 -0.03
C ASP A 170 10.88 -16.53 -0.11
N ALA A 171 11.60 -16.13 0.92
CA ALA A 171 12.11 -14.76 1.05
C ALA A 171 13.24 -14.40 0.04
N LYS A 172 13.76 -15.38 -0.71
CA LYS A 172 14.81 -15.17 -1.74
C LYS A 172 14.28 -15.47 -3.13
N GLU A 173 13.65 -16.63 -3.29
CA GLU A 173 13.22 -17.13 -4.60
C GLU A 173 11.82 -16.65 -4.98
N GLY A 174 11.02 -16.22 -3.98
CA GLY A 174 9.62 -15.86 -4.17
C GLY A 174 8.73 -17.08 -4.41
N ALA A 175 7.63 -16.87 -5.13
CA ALA A 175 6.71 -17.92 -5.50
C ALA A 175 6.02 -17.62 -6.83
N THR A 176 5.35 -18.62 -7.40
CA THR A 176 4.53 -18.47 -8.59
C THR A 176 3.20 -19.18 -8.40
N ILE A 177 2.10 -18.49 -8.68
CA ILE A 177 0.76 -19.06 -8.71
C ILE A 177 0.40 -19.35 -10.18
N ASP A 178 0.23 -20.64 -10.52
CA ASP A 178 -0.21 -21.05 -11.85
C ASP A 178 -1.74 -21.00 -11.94
N LEU A 179 -2.25 -20.11 -12.74
CA LEU A 179 -3.69 -19.97 -13.03
C LEU A 179 -4.11 -20.61 -14.37
N GLY A 180 -3.25 -21.44 -14.97
CA GLY A 180 -3.51 -22.13 -16.23
C GLY A 180 -3.07 -21.30 -17.44
N ASN A 181 -3.91 -20.37 -17.85
CA ASN A 181 -3.63 -19.47 -18.99
C ASN A 181 -2.69 -18.32 -18.64
N ARG A 182 -2.35 -18.12 -17.37
CA ARG A 182 -1.38 -17.11 -16.88
C ARG A 182 -0.74 -17.52 -15.58
N SER A 183 0.42 -16.94 -15.30
CA SER A 183 1.15 -17.12 -14.06
C SER A 183 1.29 -15.80 -13.32
N VAL A 184 1.11 -15.83 -12.01
CA VAL A 184 1.30 -14.68 -11.12
C VAL A 184 2.59 -14.87 -10.35
N LYS A 185 3.58 -14.01 -10.57
CA LYS A 185 4.87 -14.05 -9.85
C LYS A 185 4.76 -13.24 -8.58
N LEU A 186 5.19 -13.83 -7.47
CA LEU A 186 5.31 -13.19 -6.16
C LEU A 186 6.78 -12.99 -5.87
N ILE A 187 7.24 -11.73 -5.92
CA ILE A 187 8.67 -11.42 -5.88
C ILE A 187 9.00 -10.70 -4.58
N PRO A 188 9.84 -11.29 -3.71
CA PRO A 188 10.26 -10.65 -2.47
C PRO A 188 11.01 -9.35 -2.72
N ARG A 189 10.71 -8.38 -1.89
CA ARG A 189 11.29 -7.04 -1.89
C ARG A 189 11.55 -6.58 -0.46
N SER A 190 12.18 -5.42 -0.35
CA SER A 190 12.37 -4.72 0.91
C SER A 190 12.51 -3.23 0.60
N GLY A 191 11.89 -2.39 1.39
CA GLY A 191 11.96 -0.94 1.18
C GLY A 191 10.94 -0.19 2.00
N HIS A 192 9.65 -0.44 1.81
CA HIS A 192 8.61 0.10 2.65
C HIS A 192 8.58 -0.59 4.03
N THR A 193 8.84 -1.89 4.01
CA THR A 193 9.16 -2.69 5.18
C THR A 193 10.39 -3.55 4.92
N ALA A 194 10.81 -4.33 5.91
CA ALA A 194 11.89 -5.31 5.72
C ALA A 194 11.45 -6.51 4.85
N SER A 195 10.16 -6.69 4.64
CA SER A 195 9.59 -7.86 3.95
C SER A 195 8.37 -7.45 3.13
N ASP A 196 8.62 -6.90 1.96
CA ASP A 196 7.61 -6.55 0.97
C ASP A 196 7.56 -7.62 -0.14
N VAL A 197 6.44 -7.72 -0.84
CA VAL A 197 6.26 -8.57 -2.01
C VAL A 197 5.59 -7.77 -3.12
N THR A 198 6.13 -7.84 -4.35
CA THR A 198 5.40 -7.40 -5.53
C THR A 198 4.72 -8.56 -6.21
N ILE A 199 3.57 -8.29 -6.81
CA ILE A 199 2.81 -9.27 -7.57
C ILE A 199 2.87 -8.85 -9.03
N GLU A 200 3.38 -9.71 -9.90
CA GLU A 200 3.66 -9.36 -11.29
C GLU A 200 3.01 -10.33 -12.27
N LEU A 201 2.28 -9.76 -13.23
CA LEU A 201 1.85 -10.44 -14.45
C LEU A 201 2.81 -10.06 -15.58
N VAL A 202 3.20 -11.07 -16.38
CA VAL A 202 4.03 -10.84 -17.58
C VAL A 202 3.14 -10.46 -18.77
N GLU A 203 1.99 -11.12 -18.89
CA GLU A 203 0.99 -10.86 -19.92
C GLU A 203 -0.42 -10.92 -19.32
N PRO A 204 -1.15 -9.81 -19.31
CA PRO A 204 -0.69 -8.45 -19.61
C PRO A 204 0.32 -7.96 -18.56
N LYS A 205 1.15 -6.98 -18.90
CA LYS A 205 2.14 -6.41 -17.97
C LYS A 205 1.46 -5.55 -16.91
N VAL A 206 1.24 -6.11 -15.74
CA VAL A 206 0.66 -5.43 -14.58
C VAL A 206 1.50 -5.74 -13.35
N VAL A 207 1.83 -4.70 -12.58
CA VAL A 207 2.61 -4.82 -11.35
C VAL A 207 1.83 -4.21 -10.18
N TRP A 208 1.46 -5.03 -9.20
CA TRP A 208 1.02 -4.55 -7.89
C TRP A 208 2.25 -4.30 -7.04
N CYS A 209 2.49 -3.05 -6.74
CA CYS A 209 3.70 -2.61 -6.05
C CYS A 209 3.58 -2.63 -4.52
N GLY A 210 2.36 -2.78 -3.98
CA GLY A 210 2.12 -2.50 -2.57
C GLY A 210 2.63 -1.10 -2.21
N ASP A 211 3.03 -0.91 -0.98
CA ASP A 211 3.50 0.38 -0.46
C ASP A 211 4.94 0.76 -0.86
N LEU A 212 5.55 -0.03 -1.75
CA LEU A 212 6.76 0.40 -2.45
C LEU A 212 6.48 1.54 -3.44
N PHE A 213 5.22 1.75 -3.81
CA PHE A 213 4.79 2.84 -4.66
C PHE A 213 3.52 3.51 -4.14
N PHE A 214 3.59 4.82 -3.92
CA PHE A 214 2.47 5.70 -3.61
C PHE A 214 2.27 6.66 -4.79
N ASN A 215 1.12 6.62 -5.44
CA ASN A 215 0.86 7.52 -6.57
C ASN A 215 0.12 8.76 -6.11
N ARG A 216 0.67 9.95 -6.41
CA ARG A 216 0.14 11.27 -6.02
C ARG A 216 -0.03 11.45 -4.50
N MET A 217 0.76 10.73 -3.72
CA MET A 217 0.73 10.82 -2.26
C MET A 217 2.14 10.76 -1.69
N PHE A 218 2.34 11.40 -0.53
CA PHE A 218 3.55 11.25 0.25
C PHE A 218 3.61 9.83 0.81
N PRO A 219 4.69 9.04 0.57
CA PRO A 219 4.79 7.67 1.06
C PRO A 219 4.91 7.60 2.59
N ASN A 220 4.51 6.47 3.16
CA ASN A 220 4.70 6.19 4.56
C ASN A 220 6.11 5.65 4.82
N TYR A 221 6.89 6.36 5.64
CA TYR A 221 8.26 5.98 5.99
C TYR A 221 8.40 5.35 7.38
N THR A 222 7.30 5.04 8.08
CA THR A 222 7.36 4.60 9.49
C THR A 222 8.30 3.43 9.71
N ASP A 223 8.21 2.39 8.89
CA ASP A 223 9.02 1.18 8.98
C ASP A 223 9.98 1.03 7.79
N ALA A 224 10.14 2.09 7.00
CA ALA A 224 10.90 2.06 5.77
C ALA A 224 12.41 1.87 5.99
N ILE A 225 13.02 1.22 5.00
CA ILE A 225 14.46 1.17 4.75
C ILE A 225 14.69 2.00 3.49
N PRO A 226 14.90 3.34 3.63
CA PRO A 226 14.78 4.27 2.52
C PRO A 226 15.70 3.99 1.33
N SER A 227 16.96 3.60 1.57
CA SER A 227 17.90 3.25 0.48
C SER A 227 17.43 2.04 -0.32
N LYS A 228 16.84 1.05 0.36
CA LYS A 228 16.28 -0.13 -0.33
C LYS A 228 15.01 0.24 -1.09
N LEU A 229 14.16 1.12 -0.53
CA LEU A 229 12.98 1.63 -1.22
C LEU A 229 13.38 2.31 -2.54
N ASN A 230 14.35 3.21 -2.51
CA ASN A 230 14.87 3.89 -3.70
C ASN A 230 15.45 2.87 -4.71
N THR A 231 16.28 1.94 -4.24
CA THR A 231 16.87 0.88 -5.09
C THR A 231 15.80 0.02 -5.75
N TYR A 232 14.75 -0.37 -5.00
CA TYR A 232 13.66 -1.15 -5.58
C TYR A 232 12.92 -0.35 -6.66
N VAL A 233 12.54 0.89 -6.35
CA VAL A 233 11.81 1.74 -7.30
C VAL A 233 12.63 1.99 -8.55
N ASP A 234 13.95 2.12 -8.44
CA ASP A 234 14.86 2.21 -9.59
C ASP A 234 14.93 0.92 -10.42
N SER A 235 14.70 -0.23 -9.79
CA SER A 235 14.69 -1.54 -10.46
C SER A 235 13.35 -1.89 -11.13
N ILE A 236 12.27 -1.13 -10.89
CA ILE A 236 10.98 -1.36 -11.55
C ILE A 236 11.13 -1.19 -13.06
N ILE A 237 10.59 -2.14 -13.80
CA ILE A 237 10.60 -2.11 -15.26
C ILE A 237 9.93 -0.83 -15.78
N GLU A 238 10.68 -0.01 -16.48
CA GLU A 238 10.17 1.19 -17.14
C GLU A 238 9.72 0.86 -18.56
N ALA A 239 8.41 0.63 -18.74
CA ALA A 239 7.84 0.42 -20.06
C ALA A 239 6.46 1.08 -20.17
N LYS A 240 6.15 1.60 -21.35
CA LYS A 240 4.89 2.34 -21.61
C LYS A 240 3.65 1.44 -21.55
N ASP A 241 3.83 0.15 -21.73
CA ASP A 241 2.77 -0.87 -21.75
C ASP A 241 2.56 -1.55 -20.39
N VAL A 242 3.20 -1.05 -19.33
CA VAL A 242 2.99 -1.53 -17.95
C VAL A 242 1.95 -0.69 -17.24
N THR A 243 0.99 -1.34 -16.60
CA THR A 243 0.12 -0.73 -15.59
C THR A 243 0.67 -1.03 -14.21
N TYR A 244 0.92 0.01 -13.42
CA TYR A 244 1.35 -0.12 -12.02
C TYR A 244 0.14 0.11 -11.11
N ILE A 245 -0.05 -0.79 -10.14
CA ILE A 245 -1.05 -0.65 -9.09
C ILE A 245 -0.30 -0.35 -7.80
N PRO A 246 -0.26 0.93 -7.38
CA PRO A 246 0.40 1.33 -6.14
C PRO A 246 -0.38 0.84 -4.93
N GLY A 247 0.24 0.80 -3.75
CA GLY A 247 -0.48 0.50 -2.51
C GLY A 247 -1.55 1.53 -2.20
N HIS A 248 -1.32 2.80 -2.56
CA HIS A 248 -2.24 3.91 -2.35
C HIS A 248 -2.21 4.89 -3.52
N GLY A 249 -3.36 5.52 -3.77
CA GLY A 249 -3.56 6.48 -4.86
C GLY A 249 -4.06 5.85 -6.15
N PRO A 250 -4.22 6.64 -7.23
CA PRO A 250 -4.74 6.15 -8.50
C PRO A 250 -3.83 5.12 -9.16
N LEU A 251 -4.38 4.29 -10.06
CA LEU A 251 -3.56 3.44 -10.94
C LEU A 251 -2.54 4.30 -11.68
N ALA A 252 -1.39 3.72 -12.01
CA ALA A 252 -0.24 4.47 -12.46
C ALA A 252 0.30 3.93 -13.81
N ASP A 253 0.88 4.84 -14.56
CA ASP A 253 1.66 4.60 -15.75
C ASP A 253 3.15 4.90 -15.53
N LEU A 254 3.95 4.80 -16.59
CA LEU A 254 5.37 5.10 -16.55
C LEU A 254 5.68 6.54 -16.10
N GLU A 255 4.86 7.53 -16.48
CA GLU A 255 5.11 8.93 -16.13
C GLU A 255 4.83 9.17 -14.63
N ALA A 256 3.82 8.51 -14.07
CA ALA A 256 3.57 8.53 -12.63
C ALA A 256 4.73 7.88 -11.84
N LEU A 257 5.26 6.75 -12.33
CA LEU A 257 6.42 6.09 -11.74
C LEU A 257 7.65 7.02 -11.74
N LYS A 258 7.94 7.69 -12.84
CA LYS A 258 9.07 8.65 -12.94
C LYS A 258 8.92 9.81 -11.98
N LYS A 259 7.71 10.36 -11.81
CA LYS A 259 7.42 11.41 -10.82
C LYS A 259 7.68 10.91 -9.40
N TYR A 260 7.32 9.66 -9.11
CA TYR A 260 7.58 9.07 -7.80
C TYR A 260 9.08 8.90 -7.55
N LYS A 261 9.84 8.39 -8.52
CA LYS A 261 11.31 8.30 -8.44
C LYS A 261 11.96 9.67 -8.15
N MET A 262 11.53 10.69 -8.89
CA MET A 262 12.00 12.06 -8.68
C MET A 262 11.71 12.54 -7.24
N PHE A 263 10.53 12.24 -6.71
CA PHE A 263 10.18 12.60 -5.35
C PHE A 263 11.07 11.89 -4.32
N LEU A 264 11.29 10.59 -4.45
CA LEU A 264 12.15 9.82 -3.55
C LEU A 264 13.59 10.35 -3.55
N ALA A 265 14.15 10.63 -4.73
CA ALA A 265 15.49 11.21 -4.87
C ALA A 265 15.57 12.60 -4.23
N HIS A 266 14.53 13.44 -4.36
CA HIS A 266 14.48 14.73 -3.71
C HIS A 266 14.48 14.62 -2.17
N ILE A 267 13.72 13.69 -1.60
CA ILE A 267 13.72 13.43 -0.15
C ILE A 267 15.11 12.99 0.31
N GLU A 268 15.74 12.04 -0.39
CA GLU A 268 17.10 11.57 -0.09
C GLU A 268 18.12 12.71 -0.09
N GLU A 269 18.12 13.54 -1.13
CA GLU A 269 19.00 14.72 -1.24
C GLU A 269 18.84 15.67 -0.04
N LYS A 270 17.61 16.05 0.26
CA LYS A 270 17.30 16.98 1.36
C LYS A 270 17.71 16.43 2.71
N VAL A 271 17.34 15.18 2.98
CA VAL A 271 17.64 14.56 4.27
C VAL A 271 19.13 14.33 4.45
N THR A 272 19.83 13.88 3.42
CA THR A 272 21.28 13.67 3.47
C THR A 272 22.03 14.98 3.69
N ALA A 273 21.62 16.07 3.04
CA ALA A 273 22.21 17.40 3.25
C ALA A 273 21.99 17.89 4.68
N ALA A 274 20.77 17.75 5.22
CA ALA A 274 20.45 18.13 6.59
C ALA A 274 21.25 17.33 7.62
N PHE A 275 21.36 16.02 7.42
CA PHE A 275 22.13 15.12 8.30
C PHE A 275 23.63 15.48 8.32
N LYS A 276 24.24 15.72 7.15
CA LYS A 276 25.65 16.15 7.04
C LYS A 276 25.88 17.50 7.71
N ALA A 277 24.91 18.40 7.67
CA ALA A 277 24.96 19.70 8.31
C ALA A 277 24.65 19.66 9.83
N GLY A 278 24.35 18.50 10.41
CA GLY A 278 24.03 18.33 11.82
C GLY A 278 22.70 18.99 12.25
N LYS A 279 21.79 19.19 11.31
CA LYS A 279 20.50 19.85 11.60
C LYS A 279 19.53 18.87 12.28
N SER A 280 18.65 19.41 13.13
CA SER A 280 17.62 18.60 13.77
C SER A 280 16.45 18.33 12.83
N ILE A 281 15.86 17.14 12.96
CA ILE A 281 14.66 16.74 12.19
C ILE A 281 13.54 17.75 12.39
N LYS A 282 13.33 18.20 13.63
CA LYS A 282 12.27 19.16 13.99
C LYS A 282 12.40 20.49 13.23
N GLU A 283 13.62 20.99 13.09
CA GLU A 283 13.87 22.25 12.37
C GLU A 283 13.60 22.10 10.88
N GLU A 284 14.09 20.99 10.26
CA GLU A 284 13.97 20.78 8.82
C GLU A 284 12.53 20.41 8.39
N THR A 285 11.73 19.81 9.27
CA THR A 285 10.37 19.37 8.90
C THR A 285 9.26 20.34 9.36
N LYS A 286 9.59 21.37 10.14
CA LYS A 286 8.62 22.33 10.69
C LYS A 286 7.76 23.00 9.62
N ASP A 287 8.39 23.43 8.54
CA ASP A 287 7.78 24.17 7.45
C ASP A 287 7.90 23.40 6.11
N PHE A 288 7.88 22.06 6.20
CA PHE A 288 8.00 21.21 5.01
C PHE A 288 6.91 21.52 3.98
N LYS A 289 7.33 21.71 2.74
CA LYS A 289 6.44 21.85 1.58
C LYS A 289 6.84 20.84 0.52
N MET A 290 5.83 20.32 -0.16
CA MET A 290 6.07 19.54 -1.38
C MET A 290 6.79 20.40 -2.41
N ILE A 291 7.60 19.75 -3.26
CA ILE A 291 8.20 20.43 -4.41
C ILE A 291 7.11 20.95 -5.34
N ASP A 292 7.35 22.11 -5.97
CA ASP A 292 6.33 22.81 -6.76
C ASP A 292 5.72 21.92 -7.85
N SER A 293 6.51 21.09 -8.52
CA SER A 293 6.05 20.17 -9.56
C SER A 293 5.13 19.03 -9.05
N LEU A 294 5.06 18.82 -7.73
CA LEU A 294 4.23 17.81 -7.06
C LEU A 294 3.35 18.43 -5.96
N SER A 295 3.14 19.76 -6.01
CA SER A 295 2.36 20.49 -4.99
C SER A 295 0.91 19.98 -4.85
N GLU A 296 0.38 19.31 -5.87
CA GLU A 296 -0.93 18.65 -5.88
C GLU A 296 -0.96 17.30 -5.13
N TRP A 297 0.22 16.76 -4.76
CA TRP A 297 0.28 15.46 -4.10
C TRP A 297 -0.23 15.56 -2.67
N MET A 298 -0.98 14.54 -2.26
CA MET A 298 -1.54 14.49 -0.93
C MET A 298 -0.46 14.26 0.13
N VAL A 299 -0.40 15.16 1.11
CA VAL A 299 0.27 14.96 2.38
C VAL A 299 -0.80 14.55 3.39
N TRP A 300 -0.97 13.25 3.59
CA TRP A 300 -2.08 12.67 4.37
C TRP A 300 -1.88 12.76 5.89
N SER A 301 -0.68 13.10 6.34
CA SER A 301 -0.36 13.33 7.76
C SER A 301 0.64 14.49 7.90
N PRO A 302 0.48 15.36 8.90
CA PRO A 302 1.45 16.42 9.18
C PRO A 302 2.84 15.86 9.56
N ASN A 303 2.92 14.57 9.91
CA ASN A 303 4.17 13.90 10.30
C ASN A 303 4.85 13.16 9.13
N ASN A 304 4.34 13.22 7.91
CA ASN A 304 4.93 12.48 6.78
C ASN A 304 6.41 12.83 6.58
N ALA A 305 6.74 14.12 6.51
CA ALA A 305 8.13 14.56 6.35
C ALA A 305 9.00 14.14 7.55
N THR A 306 8.50 14.31 8.78
CA THR A 306 9.20 13.89 10.00
C THR A 306 9.55 12.40 9.94
N LYS A 307 8.60 11.56 9.52
CA LYS A 307 8.84 10.11 9.39
C LYS A 307 9.88 9.78 8.32
N ALA A 308 9.89 10.50 7.21
CA ALA A 308 10.92 10.33 6.18
C ALA A 308 12.32 10.68 6.71
N TYR A 309 12.44 11.82 7.41
CA TYR A 309 13.70 12.23 8.03
C TYR A 309 14.15 11.24 9.14
N GLU A 310 13.25 10.78 10.01
CA GLU A 310 13.54 9.78 11.04
C GLU A 310 14.07 8.47 10.43
N ALA A 311 13.45 7.99 9.34
CA ALA A 311 13.88 6.75 8.69
C ALA A 311 15.27 6.89 8.06
N TRP A 312 15.52 7.96 7.31
CA TRP A 312 16.83 8.24 6.71
C TRP A 312 17.92 8.51 7.75
N TYR A 313 17.64 9.30 8.82
CA TYR A 313 18.62 9.57 9.88
C TYR A 313 19.03 8.27 10.58
N ARG A 314 18.08 7.41 10.90
CA ARG A 314 18.35 6.07 11.47
C ARG A 314 19.30 5.26 10.58
N GLU A 315 19.08 5.26 9.28
CA GLU A 315 19.90 4.51 8.32
C GLU A 315 21.31 5.12 8.20
N LEU A 316 21.42 6.45 8.09
CA LEU A 316 22.69 7.16 8.00
C LEU A 316 23.52 7.08 9.29
N GLU A 317 22.87 7.04 10.46
CA GLU A 317 23.55 6.83 11.75
C GLU A 317 24.12 5.43 11.87
N ASN A 318 23.35 4.39 11.46
CA ASN A 318 23.84 3.01 11.45
C ASN A 318 25.05 2.85 10.53
N ALA A 319 25.01 3.42 9.32
CA ALA A 319 26.13 3.39 8.39
C ALA A 319 27.40 4.08 8.89
N LYS A 320 27.27 5.10 9.79
CA LYS A 320 28.45 5.73 10.44
C LYS A 320 29.09 4.84 11.53
N GLN A 321 28.32 3.94 12.13
CA GLN A 321 28.81 3.07 13.20
C GLN A 321 29.51 1.84 12.65
N GLU A 322 29.23 1.46 11.40
CA GLU A 322 29.83 0.31 10.70
C GLU A 322 31.15 0.65 10.00
N ASN A 323 31.49 1.94 9.86
CA ASN A 323 32.75 2.47 9.29
C ASN A 323 33.70 3.02 10.35
#